data_96d402882885b1d463ba26ab73602951
#
_entry.id   96d402882885b1d463ba26ab73602951
#
_cell.length_a   1.000
_cell.length_b   1.000
_cell.length_c   1.000
_cell.angle_alpha   90.00
_cell.angle_beta   90.00
_cell.angle_gamma   90.00
#
_symmetry.space_group_name_H-M   'P 1'
#
loop_
_entity.id
_entity.type
_entity.pdbx_description
1 polymer ?
#
loop_
_entity_poly.entity_id
_entity_poly.type
_entity_poly.pdbx_seq_one_letter_code
_entity_poly.pdbx_strand_id
1 'polypeptide(L)'
;MTTNEAGRPSRRGPYAKSTERRHAILGAAHAVFAARGYRGGSLQDVADLVGMSQTSLLHYFPSKSDLLLAVLNWRDSNTGDGTTPPDPEEALVDAVIRQARFNEEIPGVIELYTVLCAESVTDGHPGREFFTERFERLRRSYTRRFTQLAEEGRLRPGVQPEAAAASLIALWDGIQTQWLLSPDSVDMAGCLRGYLELVILPE
;
A
#
# COMPACT_ATOMS: atom_id res chain seq x y z
N MET A 1 24.80 31.06 -44.20
CA MET A 1 24.90 31.51 -42.79
C MET A 1 23.61 31.15 -42.09
N THR A 2 23.58 29.99 -41.44
CA THR A 2 22.45 29.52 -40.66
C THR A 2 22.97 29.27 -39.26
N THR A 3 22.60 30.15 -38.31
CA THR A 3 22.97 30.11 -36.91
C THR A 3 22.15 29.01 -36.21
N ASN A 4 22.90 28.03 -35.70
CA ASN A 4 22.38 26.95 -34.86
C ASN A 4 22.16 27.48 -33.44
N GLU A 5 20.90 27.70 -33.04
CA GLU A 5 20.52 27.98 -31.64
C GLU A 5 20.45 26.66 -30.87
N ALA A 6 21.54 26.34 -30.19
CA ALA A 6 21.58 25.29 -29.20
C ALA A 6 20.68 25.65 -28.01
N GLY A 7 19.55 24.95 -27.86
CA GLY A 7 18.63 25.11 -26.74
C GLY A 7 19.31 24.88 -25.40
N ARG A 8 19.35 25.90 -24.52
CA ARG A 8 19.81 25.81 -23.13
C ARG A 8 18.92 24.82 -22.36
N PRO A 9 19.51 23.88 -21.59
CA PRO A 9 18.71 23.02 -20.73
C PRO A 9 17.97 23.85 -19.69
N SER A 10 16.65 23.68 -19.62
CA SER A 10 15.76 24.33 -18.65
C SER A 10 16.27 24.02 -17.22
N ARG A 11 16.69 25.05 -16.47
CA ARG A 11 17.01 24.95 -15.04
C ARG A 11 15.72 24.56 -14.31
N ARG A 12 15.59 23.31 -13.88
CA ARG A 12 14.52 22.88 -12.96
C ARG A 12 14.50 23.83 -11.76
N GLY A 13 13.33 24.46 -11.52
CA GLY A 13 13.17 25.48 -10.48
C GLY A 13 13.40 24.92 -9.06
N PRO A 14 13.60 25.77 -8.04
CA PRO A 14 13.79 25.34 -6.64
C PRO A 14 12.70 24.40 -6.13
N TYR A 15 11.48 24.58 -6.59
CA TYR A 15 10.33 23.74 -6.25
C TYR A 15 10.46 22.29 -6.75
N ALA A 16 10.93 22.11 -7.99
CA ALA A 16 11.15 20.76 -8.55
C ALA A 16 12.25 20.00 -7.77
N LYS A 17 13.32 20.67 -7.39
CA LYS A 17 14.39 20.08 -6.57
C LYS A 17 13.91 19.70 -5.17
N SER A 18 13.03 20.49 -4.57
CA SER A 18 12.45 20.18 -3.24
C SER A 18 11.56 18.93 -3.32
N THR A 19 10.73 18.81 -4.38
CA THR A 19 9.87 17.64 -4.61
C THR A 19 10.70 16.39 -4.86
N GLU A 20 11.74 16.46 -5.71
CA GLU A 20 12.65 15.33 -5.96
C GLU A 20 13.35 14.87 -4.67
N ARG A 21 13.77 15.83 -3.84
CA ARG A 21 14.41 15.53 -2.55
C ARG A 21 13.43 14.88 -1.57
N ARG A 22 12.19 15.39 -1.51
CA ARG A 22 11.14 14.80 -0.68
C ARG A 22 10.85 13.33 -1.09
N HIS A 23 10.77 13.03 -2.38
CA HIS A 23 10.60 11.65 -2.86
C HIS A 23 11.80 10.76 -2.53
N ALA A 24 13.04 11.27 -2.64
CA ALA A 24 14.22 10.52 -2.25
C ALA A 24 14.23 10.16 -0.75
N ILE A 25 13.78 11.08 0.12
CA ILE A 25 13.63 10.82 1.55
C ILE A 25 12.58 9.75 1.81
N LEU A 26 11.41 9.82 1.12
CA LEU A 26 10.35 8.81 1.27
C LEU A 26 10.81 7.42 0.84
N GLY A 27 11.55 7.31 -0.28
CA GLY A 27 12.14 6.05 -0.72
C GLY A 27 13.15 5.46 0.26
N ALA A 28 14.03 6.29 0.83
CA ALA A 28 14.99 5.87 1.86
C ALA A 28 14.29 5.46 3.16
N ALA A 29 13.28 6.22 3.59
CA ALA A 29 12.50 5.90 4.78
C ALA A 29 11.71 4.60 4.61
N HIS A 30 11.16 4.36 3.41
CA HIS A 30 10.54 3.08 3.05
C HIS A 30 11.53 1.92 3.28
N ALA A 31 12.74 2.00 2.72
CA ALA A 31 13.75 0.95 2.85
C ALA A 31 14.15 0.71 4.32
N VAL A 32 14.35 1.78 5.11
CA VAL A 32 14.71 1.67 6.53
C VAL A 32 13.59 1.04 7.34
N PHE A 33 12.34 1.49 7.15
CA PHE A 33 11.20 0.97 7.91
C PHE A 33 10.81 -0.45 7.50
N ALA A 34 10.96 -0.82 6.23
CA ALA A 34 10.76 -2.20 5.79
C ALA A 34 11.76 -3.16 6.47
N ALA A 35 13.04 -2.77 6.50
CA ALA A 35 14.11 -3.62 7.04
C ALA A 35 14.15 -3.69 8.58
N ARG A 36 13.70 -2.63 9.29
CA ARG A 36 13.91 -2.48 10.74
C ARG A 36 12.64 -2.19 11.54
N GLY A 37 11.51 -2.09 10.89
CA GLY A 37 10.25 -1.61 11.48
C GLY A 37 10.31 -0.12 11.89
N TYR A 38 9.18 0.39 12.40
CA TYR A 38 9.15 1.76 12.89
C TYR A 38 10.06 1.98 14.09
N ARG A 39 10.06 1.06 15.06
CA ARG A 39 10.86 1.22 16.29
C ARG A 39 12.36 1.16 16.03
N GLY A 40 12.82 0.22 15.20
CA GLY A 40 14.22 -0.04 14.92
C GLY A 40 14.89 0.94 13.95
N GLY A 41 14.14 1.51 13.01
CA GLY A 41 14.67 2.50 12.08
C GLY A 41 14.80 3.89 12.71
N SER A 42 15.81 4.69 12.35
CA SER A 42 16.03 6.03 12.85
C SER A 42 16.02 7.08 11.74
N LEU A 43 15.76 8.35 12.10
CA LEU A 43 15.90 9.47 11.16
C LEU A 43 17.33 9.63 10.66
N GLN A 44 18.33 9.24 11.48
CA GLN A 44 19.73 9.27 11.06
C GLN A 44 20.00 8.23 9.96
N ASP A 45 19.49 7.00 10.10
CA ASP A 45 19.62 5.96 9.06
C ASP A 45 19.05 6.44 7.71
N VAL A 46 17.90 7.13 7.76
CA VAL A 46 17.26 7.69 6.54
C VAL A 46 18.12 8.83 5.96
N ALA A 47 18.60 9.73 6.81
CA ALA A 47 19.44 10.86 6.40
C ALA A 47 20.74 10.40 5.74
N ASP A 48 21.38 9.37 6.30
CA ASP A 48 22.61 8.78 5.78
C ASP A 48 22.38 8.15 4.38
N LEU A 49 21.28 7.45 4.19
CA LEU A 49 20.91 6.87 2.88
C LEU A 49 20.71 7.93 1.79
N VAL A 50 20.18 9.10 2.15
CA VAL A 50 19.94 10.21 1.20
C VAL A 50 21.15 11.11 1.03
N GLY A 51 22.18 10.94 1.87
CA GLY A 51 23.37 11.78 1.87
C GLY A 51 23.09 13.21 2.37
N MET A 52 22.33 13.33 3.47
CA MET A 52 22.02 14.62 4.09
C MET A 52 22.14 14.54 5.62
N SER A 53 22.19 15.70 6.29
CA SER A 53 22.13 15.71 7.75
C SER A 53 20.72 15.44 8.27
N GLN A 54 20.62 14.85 9.47
CA GLN A 54 19.32 14.65 10.14
C GLN A 54 18.59 16.00 10.34
N THR A 55 19.32 17.09 10.65
CA THR A 55 18.73 18.43 10.74
C THR A 55 18.07 18.86 9.43
N SER A 56 18.73 18.61 8.29
CA SER A 56 18.15 18.91 6.98
C SER A 56 16.91 18.06 6.68
N LEU A 57 16.90 16.79 7.11
CA LEU A 57 15.73 15.91 6.98
C LEU A 57 14.55 16.43 7.79
N LEU A 58 14.78 16.90 9.02
CA LEU A 58 13.74 17.47 9.89
C LEU A 58 13.05 18.71 9.31
N HIS A 59 13.68 19.44 8.37
CA HIS A 59 12.99 20.50 7.62
C HIS A 59 11.93 19.98 6.64
N TYR A 60 12.05 18.72 6.18
CA TYR A 60 11.06 18.08 5.31
C TYR A 60 10.00 17.32 6.11
N PHE A 61 10.40 16.70 7.20
CA PHE A 61 9.55 15.89 8.08
C PHE A 61 9.92 16.17 9.53
N PRO A 62 9.11 16.97 10.25
CA PRO A 62 9.44 17.48 11.59
C PRO A 62 9.66 16.37 12.63
N SER A 63 9.11 15.19 12.42
CA SER A 63 9.31 14.04 13.31
C SER A 63 9.40 12.71 12.54
N LYS A 64 9.85 11.68 13.24
CA LYS A 64 9.83 10.30 12.72
C LYS A 64 8.40 9.81 12.45
N SER A 65 7.43 10.26 13.24
CA SER A 65 6.01 9.95 13.04
C SER A 65 5.46 10.60 11.77
N ASP A 66 5.79 11.88 11.52
CA ASP A 66 5.39 12.57 10.28
C ASP A 66 5.99 11.88 9.04
N LEU A 67 7.24 11.43 9.15
CA LEU A 67 7.89 10.70 8.08
C LEU A 67 7.22 9.35 7.83
N LEU A 68 6.87 8.60 8.88
CA LEU A 68 6.13 7.33 8.76
C LEU A 68 4.79 7.52 8.05
N LEU A 69 3.97 8.48 8.52
CA LEU A 69 2.67 8.74 7.91
C LEU A 69 2.79 9.17 6.45
N ALA A 70 3.82 9.95 6.12
CA ALA A 70 4.11 10.34 4.75
C ALA A 70 4.52 9.15 3.87
N VAL A 71 5.28 8.18 4.40
CA VAL A 71 5.64 6.93 3.70
C VAL A 71 4.40 6.08 3.44
N LEU A 72 3.54 5.90 4.43
CA LEU A 72 2.29 5.14 4.29
C LEU A 72 1.36 5.75 3.23
N ASN A 73 1.15 7.07 3.27
CA ASN A 73 0.36 7.78 2.27
C ASN A 73 0.98 7.73 0.87
N TRP A 74 2.30 7.87 0.77
CA TRP A 74 3.03 7.75 -0.49
C TRP A 74 2.88 6.35 -1.09
N ARG A 75 2.97 5.31 -0.25
CA ARG A 75 2.73 3.92 -0.66
C ARG A 75 1.32 3.77 -1.23
N ASP A 76 0.28 4.16 -0.51
CA ASP A 76 -1.11 4.02 -0.95
C ASP A 76 -1.38 4.76 -2.28
N SER A 77 -0.75 5.93 -2.47
CA SER A 77 -0.87 6.70 -3.71
C SER A 77 -0.17 6.05 -4.92
N ASN A 78 0.86 5.22 -4.69
CA ASN A 78 1.64 4.61 -5.77
C ASN A 78 1.25 3.16 -6.07
N THR A 79 0.68 2.45 -5.09
CA THR A 79 0.32 1.02 -5.26
C THR A 79 -1.18 0.79 -5.33
N GLY A 80 -1.98 1.85 -5.19
CA GLY A 80 -3.41 1.75 -4.91
C GLY A 80 -3.66 1.31 -3.48
N ASP A 81 -4.69 1.85 -2.88
CA ASP A 81 -5.10 1.51 -1.51
C ASP A 81 -5.99 0.26 -1.45
N GLY A 82 -6.27 -0.37 -2.61
CA GLY A 82 -7.17 -1.51 -2.75
C GLY A 82 -8.66 -1.14 -2.62
N THR A 83 -9.00 0.14 -2.46
CA THR A 83 -10.39 0.59 -2.29
C THR A 83 -11.02 1.12 -3.57
N THR A 84 -10.20 1.57 -4.51
CA THR A 84 -10.66 2.14 -5.77
C THR A 84 -10.30 1.21 -6.92
N PRO A 85 -11.26 0.50 -7.53
CA PRO A 85 -10.99 -0.25 -8.75
C PRO A 85 -10.64 0.73 -9.87
N PRO A 86 -9.64 0.42 -10.71
CA PRO A 86 -9.30 1.23 -11.89
C PRO A 86 -10.48 1.32 -12.86
N ASP A 87 -11.30 0.27 -12.93
CA ASP A 87 -12.52 0.18 -13.70
C ASP A 87 -13.69 -0.16 -12.75
N PRO A 88 -14.70 0.73 -12.64
CA PRO A 88 -15.89 0.45 -11.82
C PRO A 88 -16.70 -0.77 -12.30
N GLU A 89 -16.60 -1.14 -13.58
CA GLU A 89 -17.29 -2.29 -14.18
C GLU A 89 -16.47 -3.59 -14.07
N GLU A 90 -15.21 -3.53 -13.63
CA GLU A 90 -14.37 -4.71 -13.43
C GLU A 90 -14.99 -5.65 -12.39
N ALA A 91 -15.11 -6.95 -12.73
CA ALA A 91 -15.60 -7.96 -11.80
C ALA A 91 -14.72 -7.98 -10.52
N LEU A 92 -15.36 -8.19 -9.35
CA LEU A 92 -14.67 -8.19 -8.06
C LEU A 92 -13.51 -9.20 -8.04
N VAL A 93 -13.72 -10.39 -8.60
CA VAL A 93 -12.71 -11.45 -8.65
C VAL A 93 -11.47 -10.96 -9.41
N ASP A 94 -11.68 -10.38 -10.59
CA ASP A 94 -10.57 -9.94 -11.46
C ASP A 94 -9.81 -8.76 -10.84
N ALA A 95 -10.52 -7.82 -10.22
CA ALA A 95 -9.91 -6.70 -9.51
C ALA A 95 -9.00 -7.18 -8.36
N VAL A 96 -9.47 -8.14 -7.56
CA VAL A 96 -8.72 -8.73 -6.44
C VAL A 96 -7.47 -9.48 -6.96
N ILE A 97 -7.62 -10.31 -7.99
CA ILE A 97 -6.51 -11.07 -8.54
C ILE A 97 -5.46 -10.17 -9.20
N ARG A 98 -5.90 -9.18 -9.95
CA ARG A 98 -5.01 -8.17 -10.55
C ARG A 98 -4.19 -7.43 -9.49
N GLN A 99 -4.84 -7.00 -8.40
CA GLN A 99 -4.14 -6.34 -7.29
C GLN A 99 -3.17 -7.29 -6.56
N ALA A 100 -3.54 -8.55 -6.39
CA ALA A 100 -2.65 -9.55 -5.78
C ALA A 100 -1.39 -9.76 -6.63
N ARG A 101 -1.54 -9.94 -7.96
CA ARG A 101 -0.40 -10.06 -8.87
C ARG A 101 0.50 -8.81 -8.87
N PHE A 102 -0.09 -7.63 -8.87
CA PHE A 102 0.67 -6.40 -8.74
C PHE A 102 1.47 -6.33 -7.43
N ASN A 103 0.88 -6.77 -6.31
CA ASN A 103 1.58 -6.80 -5.03
C ASN A 103 2.79 -7.76 -5.05
N GLU A 104 2.71 -8.88 -5.78
CA GLU A 104 3.80 -9.84 -5.95
C GLU A 104 5.01 -9.21 -6.69
N GLU A 105 4.80 -8.18 -7.51
CA GLU A 105 5.87 -7.46 -8.22
C GLU A 105 6.62 -6.45 -7.34
N ILE A 106 6.07 -6.12 -6.15
CA ILE A 106 6.60 -5.08 -5.26
C ILE A 106 6.81 -5.58 -3.82
N PRO A 107 7.51 -6.70 -3.60
CA PRO A 107 7.59 -7.37 -2.30
C PRO A 107 8.06 -6.46 -1.16
N GLY A 108 9.04 -5.60 -1.37
CA GLY A 108 9.54 -4.69 -0.34
C GLY A 108 8.50 -3.67 0.14
N VAL A 109 7.58 -3.25 -0.74
CA VAL A 109 6.46 -2.36 -0.35
C VAL A 109 5.45 -3.11 0.52
N ILE A 110 5.19 -4.36 0.15
CA ILE A 110 4.25 -5.22 0.88
C ILE A 110 4.81 -5.63 2.24
N GLU A 111 6.12 -5.93 2.32
CA GLU A 111 6.82 -6.18 3.58
C GLU A 111 6.69 -5.00 4.55
N LEU A 112 6.97 -3.77 4.08
CA LEU A 112 6.79 -2.55 4.88
C LEU A 112 5.38 -2.46 5.45
N TYR A 113 4.35 -2.64 4.60
CA TYR A 113 2.96 -2.60 5.03
C TYR A 113 2.66 -3.63 6.12
N THR A 114 3.07 -4.88 5.91
CA THR A 114 2.83 -5.99 6.83
C THR A 114 3.48 -5.74 8.19
N VAL A 115 4.74 -5.31 8.20
CA VAL A 115 5.48 -4.99 9.44
C VAL A 115 4.81 -3.83 10.18
N LEU A 116 4.54 -2.72 9.50
CA LEU A 116 3.98 -1.52 10.12
C LEU A 116 2.52 -1.73 10.57
N CYS A 117 1.74 -2.52 9.84
CA CYS A 117 0.39 -2.89 10.25
C CYS A 117 0.42 -3.67 11.57
N ALA A 118 1.29 -4.68 11.67
CA ALA A 118 1.46 -5.48 12.89
C ALA A 118 1.96 -4.64 14.08
N GLU A 119 2.94 -3.74 13.88
CA GLU A 119 3.41 -2.84 14.93
C GLU A 119 2.32 -1.87 15.41
N SER A 120 1.42 -1.47 14.52
CA SER A 120 0.35 -0.47 14.79
C SER A 120 -0.73 -0.96 15.74
N VAL A 121 -0.82 -2.27 16.05
CA VAL A 121 -1.71 -2.79 17.09
C VAL A 121 -1.24 -2.40 18.49
N THR A 122 0.04 -1.98 18.63
CA THR A 122 0.60 -1.54 19.91
C THR A 122 0.08 -0.15 20.28
N ASP A 123 -0.30 0.06 21.54
CA ASP A 123 -0.78 1.34 22.02
C ASP A 123 0.26 2.46 21.85
N GLY A 124 -0.22 3.63 21.41
CA GLY A 124 0.62 4.80 21.16
C GLY A 124 1.45 4.73 19.87
N HIS A 125 1.28 3.68 19.02
CA HIS A 125 1.97 3.64 17.73
C HIS A 125 1.37 4.70 16.78
N PRO A 126 2.22 5.55 16.13
CA PRO A 126 1.73 6.66 15.30
C PRO A 126 0.96 6.22 14.04
N GLY A 127 1.18 5.00 13.56
CA GLY A 127 0.45 4.42 12.42
C GLY A 127 -0.94 3.88 12.76
N ARG A 128 -1.33 3.82 14.05
CA ARG A 128 -2.58 3.17 14.47
C ARG A 128 -3.82 3.78 13.82
N GLU A 129 -3.93 5.10 13.84
CA GLU A 129 -5.05 5.82 13.23
C GLU A 129 -5.12 5.57 11.73
N PHE A 130 -3.98 5.69 11.03
CA PHE A 130 -3.89 5.40 9.60
C PHE A 130 -4.43 4.00 9.26
N PHE A 131 -3.99 2.95 9.97
CA PHE A 131 -4.45 1.57 9.70
C PHE A 131 -5.90 1.35 10.09
N THR A 132 -6.38 1.98 11.19
CA THR A 132 -7.79 1.93 11.58
C THR A 132 -8.67 2.47 10.46
N GLU A 133 -8.40 3.68 9.98
CA GLU A 133 -9.14 4.31 8.89
C GLU A 133 -9.03 3.51 7.58
N ARG A 134 -7.84 2.98 7.28
CA ARG A 134 -7.62 2.14 6.12
C ARG A 134 -8.51 0.90 6.14
N PHE A 135 -8.53 0.15 7.25
CA PHE A 135 -9.37 -1.04 7.37
C PHE A 135 -10.87 -0.69 7.32
N GLU A 136 -11.28 0.45 7.84
CA GLU A 136 -12.65 0.94 7.69
C GLU A 136 -13.00 1.24 6.23
N ARG A 137 -12.11 1.91 5.49
CA ARG A 137 -12.31 2.17 4.06
C ARG A 137 -12.41 0.86 3.26
N LEU A 138 -11.50 -0.08 3.49
CA LEU A 138 -11.51 -1.40 2.83
C LEU A 138 -12.80 -2.15 3.12
N ARG A 139 -13.22 -2.26 4.40
CA ARG A 139 -14.48 -2.93 4.76
C ARG A 139 -15.67 -2.28 4.06
N ARG A 140 -15.80 -0.96 4.11
CA ARG A 140 -16.89 -0.26 3.41
C ARG A 140 -16.90 -0.49 1.91
N SER A 141 -15.72 -0.49 1.28
CA SER A 141 -15.59 -0.70 -0.16
C SER A 141 -16.01 -2.12 -0.55
N TYR A 142 -15.45 -3.13 0.09
CA TYR A 142 -15.78 -4.52 -0.21
C TYR A 142 -17.21 -4.90 0.19
N THR A 143 -17.73 -4.38 1.32
CA THR A 143 -19.16 -4.58 1.68
C THR A 143 -20.07 -4.09 0.57
N ARG A 144 -19.84 -2.90 0.01
CA ARG A 144 -20.66 -2.40 -1.12
C ARG A 144 -20.61 -3.34 -2.32
N ARG A 145 -19.43 -3.87 -2.68
CA ARG A 145 -19.28 -4.80 -3.80
C ARG A 145 -20.02 -6.13 -3.53
N PHE A 146 -19.92 -6.68 -2.32
CA PHE A 146 -20.66 -7.90 -1.96
C PHE A 146 -22.16 -7.64 -1.83
N THR A 147 -22.61 -6.46 -1.38
CA THR A 147 -24.03 -6.09 -1.37
C THR A 147 -24.58 -6.04 -2.80
N GLN A 148 -23.87 -5.41 -3.73
CA GLN A 148 -24.25 -5.41 -5.15
C GLN A 148 -24.38 -6.84 -5.71
N LEU A 149 -23.41 -7.72 -5.44
CA LEU A 149 -23.50 -9.14 -5.85
C LEU A 149 -24.69 -9.86 -5.22
N ALA A 150 -25.05 -9.51 -3.98
CA ALA A 150 -26.27 -10.07 -3.34
C ALA A 150 -27.55 -9.60 -4.03
N GLU A 151 -27.64 -8.31 -4.39
CA GLU A 151 -28.77 -7.73 -5.13
C GLU A 151 -28.92 -8.33 -6.53
N GLU A 152 -27.80 -8.67 -7.16
CA GLU A 152 -27.73 -9.36 -8.46
C GLU A 152 -28.01 -10.88 -8.35
N GLY A 153 -28.22 -11.41 -7.13
CA GLY A 153 -28.41 -12.84 -6.90
C GLY A 153 -27.15 -13.69 -7.09
N ARG A 154 -25.99 -13.07 -7.10
CA ARG A 154 -24.68 -13.70 -7.34
C ARG A 154 -23.91 -14.02 -6.07
N LEU A 155 -24.34 -13.56 -4.90
CA LEU A 155 -23.78 -13.98 -3.62
C LEU A 155 -24.42 -15.27 -3.16
N ARG A 156 -23.63 -16.23 -2.65
CA ARG A 156 -24.18 -17.52 -2.19
C ARG A 156 -25.16 -17.33 -1.03
N PRO A 157 -26.25 -18.12 -0.99
CA PRO A 157 -27.22 -18.07 0.11
C PRO A 157 -26.56 -18.24 1.49
N GLY A 158 -26.92 -17.34 2.42
CA GLY A 158 -26.38 -17.36 3.78
C GLY A 158 -25.07 -16.56 3.98
N VAL A 159 -24.39 -16.14 2.93
CA VAL A 159 -23.22 -15.26 3.01
C VAL A 159 -23.70 -13.83 3.27
N GLN A 160 -23.20 -13.22 4.34
CA GLN A 160 -23.47 -11.82 4.65
C GLN A 160 -22.38 -10.93 4.03
N PRO A 161 -22.74 -9.84 3.31
CA PRO A 161 -21.76 -8.95 2.66
C PRO A 161 -20.68 -8.42 3.56
N GLU A 162 -21.03 -8.02 4.79
CA GLU A 162 -20.07 -7.50 5.78
C GLU A 162 -19.07 -8.57 6.24
N ALA A 163 -19.55 -9.79 6.46
CA ALA A 163 -18.72 -10.92 6.86
C ALA A 163 -17.79 -11.33 5.71
N ALA A 164 -18.30 -11.39 4.48
CA ALA A 164 -17.50 -11.68 3.29
C ALA A 164 -16.38 -10.63 3.09
N ALA A 165 -16.71 -9.34 3.25
CA ALA A 165 -15.73 -8.26 3.17
C ALA A 165 -14.64 -8.37 4.22
N ALA A 166 -15.01 -8.58 5.49
CA ALA A 166 -14.05 -8.74 6.58
C ALA A 166 -13.16 -9.99 6.38
N SER A 167 -13.76 -11.10 5.93
CA SER A 167 -13.04 -12.35 5.65
C SER A 167 -12.06 -12.22 4.49
N LEU A 168 -12.43 -11.52 3.41
CA LEU A 168 -11.54 -11.25 2.28
C LEU A 168 -10.30 -10.47 2.73
N ILE A 169 -10.49 -9.41 3.53
CA ILE A 169 -9.39 -8.60 4.04
C ILE A 169 -8.49 -9.43 4.97
N ALA A 170 -9.08 -10.21 5.88
CA ALA A 170 -8.33 -11.07 6.80
C ALA A 170 -7.53 -12.14 6.06
N LEU A 171 -8.13 -12.77 5.03
CA LEU A 171 -7.44 -13.74 4.18
C LEU A 171 -6.29 -13.06 3.41
N TRP A 172 -6.54 -11.87 2.84
CA TRP A 172 -5.51 -11.11 2.13
C TRP A 172 -4.28 -10.88 3.00
N ASP A 173 -4.45 -10.27 4.17
CA ASP A 173 -3.34 -9.96 5.07
C ASP A 173 -2.63 -11.24 5.57
N GLY A 174 -3.39 -12.31 5.84
CA GLY A 174 -2.83 -13.59 6.27
C GLY A 174 -2.05 -14.30 5.18
N ILE A 175 -2.58 -14.38 3.96
CA ILE A 175 -1.89 -15.06 2.85
C ILE A 175 -0.69 -14.24 2.35
N GLN A 176 -0.81 -12.91 2.35
CA GLN A 176 0.29 -11.99 2.04
C GLN A 176 1.48 -12.20 2.99
N THR A 177 1.23 -12.36 4.28
CA THR A 177 2.28 -12.67 5.27
C THR A 177 2.94 -14.01 4.98
N GLN A 178 2.17 -15.05 4.64
CA GLN A 178 2.69 -16.36 4.29
C GLN A 178 3.51 -16.31 2.99
N TRP A 179 3.03 -15.59 1.99
CA TRP A 179 3.75 -15.39 0.73
C TRP A 179 5.08 -14.67 0.94
N LEU A 180 5.14 -13.61 1.76
CA LEU A 180 6.41 -12.93 2.09
C LEU A 180 7.44 -13.88 2.74
N LEU A 181 6.98 -14.85 3.51
CA LEU A 181 7.85 -15.85 4.15
C LEU A 181 8.25 -17.00 3.23
N SER A 182 7.43 -17.32 2.22
CA SER A 182 7.62 -18.47 1.34
C SER A 182 7.04 -18.22 -0.07
N PRO A 183 7.62 -17.30 -0.85
CA PRO A 183 7.03 -16.82 -2.12
C PRO A 183 6.90 -17.95 -3.17
N ASP A 184 7.80 -18.91 -3.16
CA ASP A 184 7.78 -20.04 -4.10
C ASP A 184 6.73 -21.11 -3.76
N SER A 185 6.17 -21.06 -2.55
CA SER A 185 5.25 -22.09 -2.03
C SER A 185 3.82 -21.60 -1.86
N VAL A 186 3.59 -20.29 -1.91
CA VAL A 186 2.29 -19.67 -1.65
C VAL A 186 1.79 -18.92 -2.87
N ASP A 187 0.75 -19.42 -3.52
CA ASP A 187 0.01 -18.70 -4.57
C ASP A 187 -1.03 -17.79 -3.92
N MET A 188 -0.64 -16.54 -3.66
CA MET A 188 -1.50 -15.54 -3.04
C MET A 188 -2.77 -15.27 -3.89
N ALA A 189 -2.61 -15.08 -5.19
CA ALA A 189 -3.72 -14.83 -6.10
C ALA A 189 -4.68 -16.01 -6.19
N GLY A 190 -4.16 -17.25 -6.25
CA GLY A 190 -4.95 -18.47 -6.27
C GLY A 190 -5.76 -18.68 -4.99
N CYS A 191 -5.18 -18.41 -3.82
CA CYS A 191 -5.89 -18.50 -2.53
C CYS A 191 -7.04 -17.49 -2.44
N LEU A 192 -6.83 -16.24 -2.88
CA LEU A 192 -7.85 -15.21 -2.90
C LEU A 192 -8.98 -15.55 -3.89
N ARG A 193 -8.63 -16.06 -5.08
CA ARG A 193 -9.59 -16.56 -6.07
C ARG A 193 -10.46 -17.68 -5.49
N GLY A 194 -9.82 -18.67 -4.88
CA GLY A 194 -10.53 -19.81 -4.28
C GLY A 194 -11.55 -19.37 -3.22
N TYR A 195 -11.21 -18.39 -2.37
CA TYR A 195 -12.17 -17.83 -1.43
C TYR A 195 -13.35 -17.15 -2.13
N LEU A 196 -13.07 -16.31 -3.13
CA LEU A 196 -14.13 -15.58 -3.85
C LEU A 196 -15.09 -16.55 -4.58
N GLU A 197 -14.57 -17.63 -5.18
CA GLU A 197 -15.38 -18.68 -5.81
C GLU A 197 -16.24 -19.48 -4.80
N LEU A 198 -15.82 -19.52 -3.52
CA LEU A 198 -16.62 -20.10 -2.44
C LEU A 198 -17.81 -19.23 -2.03
N VAL A 199 -17.75 -17.92 -2.21
CA VAL A 199 -18.78 -16.98 -1.75
C VAL A 199 -19.59 -16.35 -2.89
N ILE A 200 -19.07 -16.33 -4.11
CA ILE A 200 -19.71 -15.78 -5.31
C ILE A 200 -20.15 -16.94 -6.21
N LEU A 201 -21.36 -16.83 -6.76
CA LEU A 201 -21.86 -17.77 -7.77
C LEU A 201 -21.24 -17.46 -9.15
N PRO A 202 -20.93 -18.46 -9.97
CA PRO A 202 -20.49 -18.23 -11.34
C PRO A 202 -21.58 -17.52 -12.16
N GLU A 203 -21.14 -16.85 -13.23
CA GLU A 203 -22.06 -16.23 -14.23
C GLU A 203 -22.86 -17.25 -14.98
#